data_0c73a0b440d2d289e68cfe8d06da8b92
#
_entry.id   0c73a0b440d2d289e68cfe8d06da8b92
#
_cell.length_a   1.000
_cell.length_b   1.000
_cell.length_c   1.000
_cell.angle_alpha   90.00
_cell.angle_beta   90.00
_cell.angle_gamma   90.00
#
_symmetry.space_group_name_H-M   'P 1'
#
loop_
_entity.id
_entity.type
_entity.pdbx_description
1 polymer ?
#
loop_
_entity_poly.entity_id
_entity_poly.type
_entity_poly.pdbx_seq_one_letter_code
_entity_poly.pdbx_strand_id
1 'polypeptide(L)'
;HLLCKFKISYENLPIDPYISDKTTRRRRYANYNVKVVDQYSKELSIIHTNKCSFKQNVNDDRKEERIFDLLENPYDPFVIQYITYVTKLLTLVKPIKNINIDVHQVRQITYPDIDSHNSKEGIHQDGADYVVPALVLNRFNIRGGISSVYDNKKKEIHKSILYNNDFMLIDDKELYHYVTPIKYYESDGFEGYGYRDLLGLDIEIIE
;
A
#
# COMPACT_ATOMS: atom_id res chain seq x y z
N HIS A 1 5.27 -19.88 -3.14
CA HIS A 1 5.09 -20.48 -1.80
C HIS A 1 5.00 -19.41 -0.68
N LEU A 2 5.92 -18.41 -0.61
CA LEU A 2 5.89 -17.34 0.40
C LEU A 2 4.63 -16.47 0.28
N LEU A 3 4.32 -16.00 -0.92
CA LEU A 3 3.13 -15.21 -1.19
C LEU A 3 1.83 -15.92 -0.75
N CYS A 4 1.71 -17.23 -1.03
CA CYS A 4 0.52 -17.99 -0.62
C CYS A 4 0.35 -18.02 0.91
N LYS A 5 1.45 -18.16 1.66
CA LYS A 5 1.43 -18.11 3.13
C LYS A 5 1.05 -16.72 3.63
N PHE A 6 1.66 -15.67 3.05
CA PHE A 6 1.36 -14.29 3.44
C PHE A 6 -0.11 -13.90 3.17
N LYS A 7 -0.70 -14.38 2.07
CA LYS A 7 -2.13 -14.13 1.77
C LYS A 7 -3.09 -14.60 2.87
N ILE A 8 -2.73 -15.65 3.62
CA ILE A 8 -3.56 -16.17 4.72
C ILE A 8 -3.71 -15.13 5.84
N SER A 9 -2.70 -14.28 6.08
CA SER A 9 -2.75 -13.25 7.11
C SER A 9 -3.83 -12.17 6.88
N TYR A 10 -4.36 -12.06 5.65
CA TYR A 10 -5.46 -11.13 5.34
C TYR A 10 -6.81 -11.56 5.92
N GLU A 11 -7.00 -12.84 6.23
CA GLU A 11 -8.25 -13.34 6.81
C GLU A 11 -8.50 -12.82 8.24
N ASN A 12 -7.42 -12.50 8.96
CA ASN A 12 -7.46 -12.06 10.36
C ASN A 12 -7.14 -10.57 10.55
N LEU A 13 -7.24 -9.76 9.48
CA LEU A 13 -7.02 -8.32 9.60
C LEU A 13 -8.10 -7.67 10.49
N PRO A 14 -7.72 -6.83 11.45
CA PRO A 14 -8.65 -6.05 12.25
C PRO A 14 -9.33 -4.97 11.41
N ILE A 15 -10.49 -4.53 11.86
CA ILE A 15 -11.21 -3.41 11.27
C ILE A 15 -10.34 -2.14 11.34
N ASP A 16 -10.30 -1.36 10.27
CA ASP A 16 -9.69 -0.04 10.28
C ASP A 16 -10.58 0.93 11.06
N PRO A 17 -10.15 1.45 12.23
CA PRO A 17 -11.00 2.28 13.07
C PRO A 17 -11.20 3.71 12.53
N TYR A 18 -10.42 4.11 11.52
CA TYR A 18 -10.37 5.50 11.01
C TYR A 18 -11.21 5.73 9.76
N ILE A 19 -11.98 4.75 9.33
CA ILE A 19 -12.97 4.93 8.26
C ILE A 19 -14.38 5.02 8.82
N SER A 20 -15.24 5.83 8.18
CA SER A 20 -16.62 6.02 8.58
C SER A 20 -17.46 4.74 8.48
N ASP A 21 -17.26 4.00 7.38
CA ASP A 21 -17.85 2.69 7.18
C ASP A 21 -16.85 1.59 7.60
N LYS A 22 -17.00 1.12 8.84
CA LYS A 22 -16.11 0.11 9.45
C LYS A 22 -16.19 -1.26 8.80
N THR A 23 -17.08 -1.48 7.82
CA THR A 23 -17.23 -2.76 7.13
C THR A 23 -16.32 -2.90 5.91
N THR A 24 -15.90 -1.79 5.31
CA THR A 24 -15.26 -1.77 3.99
C THR A 24 -13.74 -1.81 4.00
N ARG A 25 -13.09 -1.72 5.16
CA ARG A 25 -11.62 -1.80 5.23
C ARG A 25 -11.12 -2.48 6.51
N ARG A 26 -10.13 -3.34 6.32
CA ARG A 26 -9.34 -3.96 7.40
C ARG A 26 -7.88 -3.66 7.19
N ARG A 27 -7.09 -3.53 8.28
CA ARG A 27 -5.72 -3.04 8.15
C ARG A 27 -4.80 -3.47 9.28
N ARG A 28 -3.53 -3.72 8.92
CA ARG A 28 -2.36 -3.73 9.81
C ARG A 28 -1.27 -2.83 9.24
N TYR A 29 -0.29 -2.56 10.06
CA TYR A 29 0.80 -1.63 9.76
C TYR A 29 2.13 -2.16 10.28
N ALA A 30 3.23 -1.75 9.65
CA ALA A 30 4.58 -1.91 10.18
C ALA A 30 5.49 -0.80 9.66
N ASN A 31 6.55 -0.50 10.39
CA ASN A 31 7.55 0.48 9.98
C ASN A 31 8.95 -0.14 10.03
N TYR A 32 9.76 0.19 9.04
CA TYR A 32 11.12 -0.35 8.91
C TYR A 32 12.13 0.74 8.62
N ASN A 33 13.29 0.63 9.28
CA ASN A 33 14.51 1.30 8.85
C ASN A 33 15.28 0.36 7.93
N VAL A 34 15.60 0.84 6.73
CA VAL A 34 16.35 0.08 5.73
C VAL A 34 17.64 0.83 5.41
N LYS A 35 18.78 0.14 5.58
CA LYS A 35 20.11 0.67 5.29
C LYS A 35 20.75 -0.13 4.17
N VAL A 36 21.29 0.57 3.18
CA VAL A 36 22.16 -0.03 2.17
C VAL A 36 23.56 -0.19 2.78
N VAL A 37 23.91 -1.44 3.13
CA VAL A 37 25.18 -1.76 3.81
C VAL A 37 26.34 -1.72 2.83
N ASP A 38 26.12 -2.27 1.63
CA ASP A 38 27.10 -2.28 0.54
C ASP A 38 26.43 -1.79 -0.76
N GLN A 39 26.98 -0.69 -1.29
CA GLN A 39 26.49 -0.07 -2.53
C GLN A 39 26.72 -0.93 -3.79
N TYR A 40 27.74 -1.80 -3.78
CA TYR A 40 28.05 -2.67 -4.93
C TYR A 40 27.18 -3.91 -4.96
N SER A 41 27.13 -4.65 -3.88
CA SER A 41 26.29 -5.86 -3.75
C SER A 41 24.81 -5.53 -3.50
N LYS A 42 24.51 -4.25 -3.12
CA LYS A 42 23.18 -3.81 -2.67
C LYS A 42 22.65 -4.67 -1.52
N GLU A 43 23.56 -5.04 -0.61
CA GLU A 43 23.19 -5.68 0.63
C GLU A 43 22.42 -4.71 1.52
N LEU A 44 21.32 -5.17 2.10
CA LEU A 44 20.41 -4.36 2.92
C LEU A 44 20.36 -4.89 4.35
N SER A 45 20.34 -3.96 5.30
CA SER A 45 19.91 -4.20 6.68
C SER A 45 18.49 -3.68 6.83
N ILE A 46 17.54 -4.55 7.17
CA ILE A 46 16.11 -4.23 7.33
C ILE A 46 15.73 -4.49 8.78
N ILE A 47 15.33 -3.43 9.49
CA ILE A 47 15.01 -3.49 10.91
C ILE A 47 13.60 -2.95 11.15
N HIS A 48 12.74 -3.77 11.72
CA HIS A 48 11.41 -3.35 12.19
C HIS A 48 11.54 -2.44 13.42
N THR A 49 10.86 -1.29 13.43
CA THR A 49 11.04 -0.25 14.47
C THR A 49 10.05 -0.35 15.63
N ASN A 50 9.10 -1.28 15.60
CA ASN A 50 7.96 -1.35 16.53
C ASN A 50 7.06 -0.10 16.57
N LYS A 51 7.24 0.87 15.67
CA LYS A 51 6.34 2.00 15.50
C LYS A 51 4.98 1.48 15.03
N CYS A 52 3.92 1.81 15.74
CA CYS A 52 2.54 1.42 15.42
C CYS A 52 1.67 2.61 14.97
N SER A 53 2.24 3.82 14.93
CA SER A 53 1.52 5.03 14.55
C SER A 53 1.97 5.54 13.19
N PHE A 54 1.01 6.10 12.46
CA PHE A 54 1.20 6.69 11.15
C PHE A 54 0.50 8.04 11.06
N LYS A 55 1.21 9.03 10.53
CA LYS A 55 0.67 10.36 10.25
C LYS A 55 0.95 10.70 8.79
N GLN A 56 -0.10 10.95 8.03
CA GLN A 56 0.02 11.41 6.64
C GLN A 56 0.41 12.89 6.61
N ASN A 57 1.43 13.26 5.85
CA ASN A 57 2.04 14.59 5.96
C ASN A 57 1.35 15.66 5.09
N VAL A 58 0.49 15.33 4.13
CA VAL A 58 -0.04 16.29 3.14
C VAL A 58 -1.55 16.20 2.98
N ASN A 59 -2.20 17.38 3.03
CA ASN A 59 -3.59 17.67 2.60
C ASN A 59 -4.70 16.76 3.12
N ASP A 60 -4.46 16.02 4.19
CA ASP A 60 -5.48 15.27 4.87
C ASP A 60 -6.06 16.15 6.01
N ASP A 61 -7.36 16.41 5.98
CA ASP A 61 -8.07 17.07 7.10
C ASP A 61 -7.96 16.27 8.41
N ARG A 62 -7.50 15.02 8.30
CA ARG A 62 -7.20 14.12 9.42
C ARG A 62 -5.78 14.38 9.96
N LYS A 63 -5.59 15.49 10.64
CA LYS A 63 -4.31 15.89 11.29
C LYS A 63 -3.88 14.96 12.42
N GLU A 64 -4.65 13.93 12.74
CA GLU A 64 -4.40 13.04 13.87
C GLU A 64 -3.46 11.90 13.51
N GLU A 65 -2.58 11.59 14.44
CA GLU A 65 -1.77 10.38 14.42
C GLU A 65 -2.68 9.16 14.56
N ARG A 66 -2.58 8.23 13.60
CA ARG A 66 -3.40 7.02 13.55
C ARG A 66 -2.60 5.84 14.07
N ILE A 67 -3.15 5.12 15.03
CA ILE A 67 -2.54 3.92 15.61
C ILE A 67 -3.18 2.68 15.00
N PHE A 68 -2.36 1.74 14.57
CA PHE A 68 -2.79 0.48 13.96
C PHE A 68 -2.15 -0.71 14.65
N ASP A 69 -2.84 -1.85 14.57
CA ASP A 69 -2.24 -3.13 14.94
C ASP A 69 -1.06 -3.43 14.02
N LEU A 70 0.02 -3.94 14.60
CA LEU A 70 1.19 -4.34 13.86
C LEU A 70 0.93 -5.60 13.02
N LEU A 71 1.72 -5.78 11.96
CA LEU A 71 1.79 -7.05 11.23
C LEU A 71 1.98 -8.20 12.21
N GLU A 72 1.27 -9.32 12.02
CA GLU A 72 1.41 -10.51 12.89
C GLU A 72 2.85 -11.05 12.91
N ASN A 73 3.49 -11.02 11.75
CA ASN A 73 4.90 -11.34 11.62
C ASN A 73 5.61 -10.21 10.84
N PRO A 74 6.24 -9.24 11.52
CA PRO A 74 6.97 -8.16 10.85
C PRO A 74 8.15 -8.64 10.00
N TYR A 75 8.69 -9.82 10.29
CA TYR A 75 9.76 -10.43 9.51
C TYR A 75 9.25 -11.55 8.59
N ASP A 76 7.98 -11.47 8.14
CA ASP A 76 7.48 -12.39 7.13
C ASP A 76 8.38 -12.35 5.89
N PRO A 77 8.86 -13.51 5.41
CA PRO A 77 9.81 -13.56 4.30
C PRO A 77 9.31 -12.89 3.02
N PHE A 78 8.00 -12.90 2.78
CA PHE A 78 7.43 -12.20 1.61
C PHE A 78 7.54 -10.68 1.76
N VAL A 79 7.23 -10.14 2.94
CA VAL A 79 7.34 -8.70 3.24
C VAL A 79 8.79 -8.24 3.11
N ILE A 80 9.73 -8.98 3.68
CA ILE A 80 11.17 -8.67 3.59
C ILE A 80 11.68 -8.71 2.15
N GLN A 81 11.27 -9.72 1.36
CA GLN A 81 11.61 -9.79 -0.06
C GLN A 81 11.03 -8.60 -0.84
N TYR A 82 9.80 -8.22 -0.56
CA TYR A 82 9.14 -7.10 -1.22
C TYR A 82 9.84 -5.78 -0.90
N ILE A 83 10.13 -5.48 0.37
CA ILE A 83 10.92 -4.31 0.78
C ILE A 83 12.29 -4.31 0.09
N THR A 84 12.97 -5.46 0.08
CA THR A 84 14.27 -5.62 -0.59
C THR A 84 14.17 -5.29 -2.08
N TYR A 85 13.16 -5.82 -2.76
CA TYR A 85 12.97 -5.61 -4.19
C TYR A 85 12.72 -4.13 -4.52
N VAL A 86 11.79 -3.48 -3.81
CA VAL A 86 11.47 -2.07 -4.03
C VAL A 86 12.67 -1.16 -3.71
N THR A 87 13.38 -1.43 -2.60
CA THR A 87 14.59 -0.67 -2.26
C THR A 87 15.65 -0.79 -3.35
N LYS A 88 15.88 -1.99 -3.89
CA LYS A 88 16.82 -2.20 -5.00
C LYS A 88 16.39 -1.47 -6.28
N LEU A 89 15.11 -1.40 -6.60
CA LEU A 89 14.61 -0.59 -7.71
C LEU A 89 14.93 0.89 -7.50
N LEU A 90 14.69 1.42 -6.30
CA LEU A 90 14.99 2.82 -5.98
C LEU A 90 16.48 3.13 -6.10
N THR A 91 17.37 2.22 -5.71
CA THR A 91 18.82 2.43 -5.88
C THR A 91 19.28 2.48 -7.35
N LEU A 92 18.44 2.12 -8.31
CA LEU A 92 18.74 2.27 -9.74
C LEU A 92 18.50 3.70 -10.24
N VAL A 93 17.62 4.45 -9.58
CA VAL A 93 17.21 5.79 -10.02
C VAL A 93 17.78 6.89 -9.13
N LYS A 94 18.16 6.57 -7.89
CA LYS A 94 18.70 7.54 -6.95
C LYS A 94 19.71 6.90 -5.98
N PRO A 95 20.83 7.57 -5.66
CA PRO A 95 21.72 7.14 -4.57
C PRO A 95 20.95 7.16 -3.25
N ILE A 96 20.90 6.03 -2.55
CA ILE A 96 20.21 5.86 -1.28
C ILE A 96 21.14 5.16 -0.31
N LYS A 97 21.24 5.67 0.93
CA LYS A 97 21.95 5.03 2.03
C LYS A 97 20.99 4.50 3.09
N ASN A 98 20.04 5.33 3.50
CA ASN A 98 19.08 5.02 4.54
C ASN A 98 17.69 5.48 4.11
N ILE A 99 16.70 4.62 4.30
CA ILE A 99 15.27 4.95 4.10
C ILE A 99 14.44 4.45 5.27
N ASN A 100 13.33 5.12 5.50
CA ASN A 100 12.27 4.66 6.38
C ASN A 100 11.08 4.21 5.51
N ILE A 101 10.51 3.07 5.82
CA ILE A 101 9.39 2.50 5.06
C ILE A 101 8.22 2.22 6.00
N ASP A 102 7.09 2.84 5.73
CA ASP A 102 5.80 2.49 6.30
C ASP A 102 5.13 1.43 5.40
N VAL A 103 4.75 0.30 5.98
CA VAL A 103 4.08 -0.81 5.29
C VAL A 103 2.63 -0.88 5.71
N HIS A 104 1.74 -0.89 4.73
CA HIS A 104 0.29 -0.90 4.93
C HIS A 104 -0.30 -2.18 4.35
N GLN A 105 -0.69 -3.12 5.21
CA GLN A 105 -1.43 -4.33 4.84
C GLN A 105 -2.93 -4.03 4.92
N VAL A 106 -3.62 -4.00 3.77
CA VAL A 106 -5.00 -3.54 3.67
C VAL A 106 -5.85 -4.51 2.88
N ARG A 107 -7.02 -4.91 3.45
CA ARG A 107 -8.13 -5.50 2.69
C ARG A 107 -9.22 -4.46 2.51
N GLN A 108 -9.53 -4.12 1.27
CA GLN A 108 -10.74 -3.39 0.90
C GLN A 108 -11.86 -4.38 0.62
N ILE A 109 -13.04 -4.13 1.17
CA ILE A 109 -14.21 -5.00 1.02
C ILE A 109 -15.35 -4.18 0.45
N THR A 110 -16.10 -4.76 -0.47
CA THR A 110 -17.29 -4.18 -1.08
C THR A 110 -18.45 -5.18 -1.01
N TYR A 111 -19.67 -4.66 -0.98
CA TYR A 111 -20.90 -5.44 -0.93
C TYR A 111 -21.81 -5.00 -2.08
N PRO A 112 -22.92 -5.71 -2.39
CA PRO A 112 -23.80 -5.35 -3.50
C PRO A 112 -24.19 -3.87 -3.53
N ASP A 113 -24.47 -3.29 -2.36
CA ASP A 113 -24.95 -1.90 -2.23
C ASP A 113 -23.91 -0.94 -1.62
N ILE A 114 -22.66 -1.40 -1.42
CA ILE A 114 -21.62 -0.61 -0.73
C ILE A 114 -20.31 -0.65 -1.53
N ASP A 115 -19.96 0.46 -2.17
CA ASP A 115 -18.66 0.65 -2.81
C ASP A 115 -17.56 0.89 -1.77
N SER A 116 -16.36 0.38 -2.00
CA SER A 116 -15.21 0.64 -1.14
C SER A 116 -14.24 1.64 -1.79
N HIS A 117 -13.93 2.70 -1.05
CA HIS A 117 -13.05 3.79 -1.47
C HIS A 117 -11.71 3.74 -0.75
N ASN A 118 -10.61 3.89 -1.48
CA ASN A 118 -9.27 4.05 -0.89
C ASN A 118 -8.76 5.50 -0.97
N SER A 119 -9.15 6.24 -1.99
CA SER A 119 -8.77 7.65 -2.22
C SER A 119 -10.02 8.53 -2.20
N LYS A 120 -10.61 8.71 -1.01
CA LYS A 120 -11.81 9.58 -0.84
C LYS A 120 -11.52 11.05 -1.13
N GLU A 121 -10.28 11.47 -0.92
CA GLU A 121 -9.75 12.81 -1.18
C GLU A 121 -9.59 13.13 -2.67
N GLY A 122 -9.74 12.14 -3.56
CA GLY A 122 -9.54 12.30 -5.00
C GLY A 122 -8.08 12.19 -5.40
N ILE A 123 -7.62 13.02 -6.35
CA ILE A 123 -6.23 13.06 -6.85
C ILE A 123 -5.33 13.71 -5.78
N HIS A 124 -4.37 12.97 -5.24
CA HIS A 124 -3.56 13.38 -4.08
C HIS A 124 -2.10 12.87 -4.17
N GLN A 125 -1.31 13.34 -3.23
CA GLN A 125 0.00 12.83 -2.84
C GLN A 125 -0.10 12.35 -1.39
N ASP A 126 0.68 11.34 -0.99
CA ASP A 126 0.69 10.84 0.39
C ASP A 126 1.65 11.63 1.28
N GLY A 127 2.59 12.36 0.67
CA GLY A 127 3.56 13.21 1.36
C GLY A 127 4.85 12.50 1.73
N ALA A 128 5.14 11.38 1.09
CA ALA A 128 6.42 10.67 1.15
C ALA A 128 7.38 11.12 0.04
N ASP A 129 8.58 10.54 -0.02
CA ASP A 129 9.46 10.71 -1.19
C ASP A 129 9.00 9.82 -2.35
N TYR A 130 8.71 8.55 -2.05
CA TYR A 130 8.17 7.58 -3.00
C TYR A 130 7.05 6.78 -2.35
N VAL A 131 6.10 6.36 -3.17
CA VAL A 131 5.02 5.49 -2.71
C VAL A 131 4.83 4.29 -3.65
N VAL A 132 4.44 3.18 -3.06
CA VAL A 132 3.74 2.12 -3.75
C VAL A 132 2.32 2.11 -3.19
N PRO A 133 1.35 2.76 -3.87
CA PRO A 133 -0.02 2.85 -3.35
C PRO A 133 -0.64 1.47 -3.13
N ALA A 134 -0.27 0.51 -3.97
CA ALA A 134 -0.67 -0.88 -3.82
C ALA A 134 0.22 -1.83 -4.62
N LEU A 135 0.76 -2.86 -3.96
CA LEU A 135 0.97 -4.17 -4.57
C LEU A 135 -0.34 -4.94 -4.42
N VAL A 136 -0.98 -5.29 -5.51
CA VAL A 136 -2.24 -6.05 -5.48
C VAL A 136 -1.92 -7.53 -5.30
N LEU A 137 -2.39 -8.12 -4.20
CA LEU A 137 -2.16 -9.53 -3.91
C LEU A 137 -3.35 -10.40 -4.32
N ASN A 138 -4.56 -9.85 -4.23
CA ASN A 138 -5.78 -10.57 -4.57
C ASN A 138 -6.87 -9.62 -5.05
N ARG A 139 -7.70 -10.11 -5.96
CA ARG A 139 -8.93 -9.47 -6.45
C ARG A 139 -10.00 -10.55 -6.55
N PHE A 140 -11.09 -10.38 -5.83
CA PHE A 140 -12.19 -11.34 -5.78
C PHE A 140 -13.53 -10.64 -5.87
N ASN A 141 -14.40 -11.06 -6.79
CA ASN A 141 -15.76 -10.52 -7.00
C ASN A 141 -15.83 -8.99 -7.06
N ILE A 142 -14.90 -8.35 -7.78
CA ILE A 142 -14.84 -6.88 -7.89
C ILE A 142 -14.62 -6.40 -9.31
N ARG A 143 -15.18 -5.22 -9.59
CA ARG A 143 -14.79 -4.34 -10.70
C ARG A 143 -14.28 -3.01 -10.15
N GLY A 144 -13.67 -2.17 -11.01
CA GLY A 144 -13.06 -0.92 -10.58
C GLY A 144 -11.66 -1.13 -9.97
N GLY A 145 -11.22 -0.22 -9.09
CA GLY A 145 -9.86 -0.19 -8.60
C GLY A 145 -8.87 0.14 -9.73
N ILE A 146 -9.26 1.06 -10.62
CA ILE A 146 -8.41 1.58 -11.69
C ILE A 146 -7.48 2.60 -11.07
N SER A 147 -6.18 2.38 -11.22
CA SER A 147 -5.13 3.27 -10.73
C SER A 147 -4.73 4.25 -11.82
N SER A 148 -4.67 5.53 -11.49
CA SER A 148 -4.22 6.60 -12.38
C SER A 148 -3.09 7.40 -11.74
N VAL A 149 -2.14 7.84 -12.57
CA VAL A 149 -1.03 8.72 -12.20
C VAL A 149 -1.14 10.02 -12.98
N TYR A 150 -0.87 11.12 -12.33
CA TYR A 150 -1.01 12.47 -12.89
C TYR A 150 0.31 13.25 -12.70
N ASP A 151 0.60 14.14 -13.65
CA ASP A 151 1.71 15.08 -13.55
C ASP A 151 1.39 16.22 -12.54
N ASN A 152 2.33 17.14 -12.38
CA ASN A 152 2.19 18.30 -11.49
C ASN A 152 1.10 19.30 -11.89
N LYS A 153 0.58 19.19 -13.12
CA LYS A 153 -0.59 19.95 -13.61
C LYS A 153 -1.90 19.16 -13.50
N LYS A 154 -1.84 17.99 -12.83
CA LYS A 154 -2.97 17.05 -12.69
C LYS A 154 -3.50 16.51 -14.01
N LYS A 155 -2.64 16.46 -15.04
CA LYS A 155 -2.95 15.76 -16.29
C LYS A 155 -2.66 14.28 -16.11
N GLU A 156 -3.62 13.41 -16.45
CA GLU A 156 -3.43 11.95 -16.40
C GLU A 156 -2.34 11.53 -17.40
N ILE A 157 -1.30 10.88 -16.90
CA ILE A 157 -0.16 10.38 -17.69
C ILE A 157 -0.10 8.87 -17.75
N HIS A 158 -0.79 8.20 -16.82
CA HIS A 158 -0.90 6.73 -16.82
C HIS A 158 -2.23 6.31 -16.20
N LYS A 159 -2.79 5.21 -16.71
CA LYS A 159 -4.01 4.61 -16.19
C LYS A 159 -4.02 3.11 -16.46
N SER A 160 -4.23 2.32 -15.42
CA SER A 160 -4.29 0.86 -15.55
C SER A 160 -5.09 0.21 -14.42
N ILE A 161 -5.55 -1.02 -14.65
CA ILE A 161 -5.98 -1.90 -13.59
C ILE A 161 -4.76 -2.70 -13.15
N LEU A 162 -4.43 -2.64 -11.85
CA LEU A 162 -3.43 -3.52 -11.27
C LEU A 162 -4.07 -4.88 -10.97
N TYR A 163 -3.54 -5.92 -11.57
CA TYR A 163 -3.91 -7.31 -11.32
C TYR A 163 -3.04 -7.93 -10.23
N ASN A 164 -3.26 -9.20 -9.93
CA ASN A 164 -2.49 -9.90 -8.90
C ASN A 164 -0.99 -9.88 -9.22
N ASN A 165 -0.21 -9.42 -8.26
CA ASN A 165 1.24 -9.20 -8.28
C ASN A 165 1.70 -7.96 -9.06
N ASP A 166 0.79 -7.12 -9.55
CA ASP A 166 1.14 -5.83 -10.12
C ASP A 166 1.28 -4.77 -9.02
N PHE A 167 2.21 -3.83 -9.24
CA PHE A 167 2.32 -2.60 -8.45
C PHE A 167 2.85 -1.44 -9.30
N MET A 168 2.72 -0.23 -8.79
CA MET A 168 3.37 0.97 -9.30
C MET A 168 4.25 1.56 -8.21
N LEU A 169 5.47 1.99 -8.59
CA LEU A 169 6.34 2.79 -7.75
C LEU A 169 6.32 4.22 -8.29
N ILE A 170 5.94 5.19 -7.47
CA ILE A 170 5.64 6.57 -7.85
C ILE A 170 6.55 7.51 -7.07
N ASP A 171 7.16 8.49 -7.74
CA ASP A 171 7.77 9.65 -7.11
C ASP A 171 6.65 10.56 -6.59
N ASP A 172 6.40 10.52 -5.29
CA ASP A 172 5.25 11.19 -4.68
C ASP A 172 5.43 12.71 -4.54
N LYS A 173 6.67 13.21 -4.70
CA LYS A 173 6.94 14.65 -4.73
C LYS A 173 6.60 15.30 -6.07
N GLU A 174 6.75 14.54 -7.16
CA GLU A 174 6.56 15.05 -8.52
C GLU A 174 5.19 14.70 -9.10
N LEU A 175 4.58 13.58 -8.65
CA LEU A 175 3.39 13.01 -9.25
C LEU A 175 2.25 12.92 -8.25
N TYR A 176 1.04 12.93 -8.78
CA TYR A 176 -0.20 12.65 -8.03
C TYR A 176 -0.76 11.31 -8.45
N HIS A 177 -1.52 10.70 -7.58
CA HIS A 177 -2.20 9.44 -7.89
C HIS A 177 -3.66 9.42 -7.41
N TYR A 178 -4.42 8.49 -7.97
CA TYR A 178 -5.80 8.24 -7.63
C TYR A 178 -6.16 6.81 -7.96
N VAL A 179 -7.04 6.22 -7.19
CA VAL A 179 -7.64 4.92 -7.50
C VAL A 179 -9.16 5.00 -7.42
N THR A 180 -9.84 4.51 -8.45
CA THR A 180 -11.31 4.45 -8.45
C THR A 180 -11.81 3.48 -7.38
N PRO A 181 -13.02 3.67 -6.85
CA PRO A 181 -13.64 2.71 -5.94
C PRO A 181 -13.66 1.29 -6.53
N ILE A 182 -13.58 0.30 -5.65
CA ILE A 182 -13.99 -1.05 -6.03
C ILE A 182 -15.48 -1.23 -5.78
N LYS A 183 -16.12 -1.93 -6.70
CA LYS A 183 -17.54 -2.26 -6.67
C LYS A 183 -17.72 -3.76 -6.69
N TYR A 184 -18.73 -4.24 -5.99
CA TYR A 184 -19.11 -5.64 -6.08
C TYR A 184 -19.44 -6.02 -7.51
N TYR A 185 -18.93 -7.13 -7.93
CA TYR A 185 -19.26 -7.76 -9.20
C TYR A 185 -19.26 -9.27 -9.01
N GLU A 186 -20.43 -9.84 -9.01
CA GLU A 186 -20.60 -11.29 -8.87
C GLU A 186 -19.93 -11.99 -10.05
N SER A 187 -18.93 -12.80 -9.74
CA SER A 187 -18.32 -13.75 -10.66
C SER A 187 -18.49 -15.14 -10.05
N ASP A 188 -18.79 -16.12 -10.87
CA ASP A 188 -18.82 -17.52 -10.48
C ASP A 188 -19.89 -17.94 -9.43
N GLY A 189 -21.00 -17.18 -9.32
CA GLY A 189 -22.14 -17.55 -8.46
C GLY A 189 -21.88 -17.44 -6.95
N PHE A 190 -20.85 -16.67 -6.54
CA PHE A 190 -20.59 -16.34 -5.15
C PHE A 190 -21.31 -15.06 -4.77
N GLU A 191 -22.40 -15.18 -4.00
CA GLU A 191 -23.15 -14.04 -3.48
C GLU A 191 -22.49 -13.47 -2.23
N GLY A 192 -22.57 -12.14 -2.05
CA GLY A 192 -22.42 -11.49 -0.77
C GLY A 192 -21.33 -10.42 -0.66
N TYR A 193 -20.09 -10.63 -1.11
CA TYR A 193 -19.03 -9.61 -1.02
C TYR A 193 -17.91 -9.84 -2.03
N GLY A 194 -17.18 -8.73 -2.28
CA GLY A 194 -15.93 -8.76 -3.03
C GLY A 194 -14.82 -8.07 -2.26
N TYR A 195 -13.57 -8.34 -2.61
CA TYR A 195 -12.45 -7.70 -1.92
C TYR A 195 -11.21 -7.55 -2.80
N ARG A 196 -10.34 -6.66 -2.35
CA ARG A 196 -8.99 -6.47 -2.88
C ARG A 196 -7.99 -6.43 -1.73
N ASP A 197 -6.98 -7.31 -1.79
CA ASP A 197 -5.87 -7.36 -0.84
C ASP A 197 -4.68 -6.58 -1.38
N LEU A 198 -4.16 -5.67 -0.58
CA LEU A 198 -3.13 -4.71 -0.94
C LEU A 198 -2.00 -4.71 0.07
N LEU A 199 -0.77 -4.51 -0.43
CA LEU A 199 0.39 -4.17 0.39
C LEU A 199 0.98 -2.86 -0.14
N GLY A 200 0.76 -1.76 0.58
CA GLY A 200 1.26 -0.43 0.23
C GLY A 200 2.57 -0.09 0.94
N LEU A 201 3.35 0.80 0.36
CA LEU A 201 4.57 1.35 0.96
C LEU A 201 4.58 2.87 0.83
N ASP A 202 4.87 3.57 1.95
CA ASP A 202 5.29 4.96 1.96
C ASP A 202 6.77 5.00 2.32
N ILE A 203 7.59 5.65 1.51
CA ILE A 203 9.04 5.59 1.59
C ILE A 203 9.62 6.99 1.76
N GLU A 204 10.33 7.19 2.86
CA GLU A 204 11.09 8.43 3.13
C GLU A 204 12.58 8.16 3.02
N ILE A 205 13.28 9.00 2.26
CA ILE A 205 14.74 8.97 2.15
C ILE A 205 15.32 9.78 3.30
N ILE A 206 16.15 9.16 4.13
CA ILE A 206 16.79 9.80 5.26
C ILE A 206 18.17 10.36 4.85
N GLU A 207 18.95 9.60 4.05
CA GLU A 207 20.27 9.96 3.50
C GLU A 207 20.53 9.28 2.15
#